data_d7a1477dc791f7c9f3b8944bbbbf32c6
#
_entry.id   d7a1477dc791f7c9f3b8944bbbbf32c6
#
_cell.length_a   1.000
_cell.length_b   1.000
_cell.length_c   1.000
_cell.angle_alpha   90.00
_cell.angle_beta   90.00
_cell.angle_gamma   90.00
#
_symmetry.space_group_name_H-M   'P 1'
#
loop_
_entity.id
_entity.type
_entity.pdbx_description
1 polymer ?
#
loop_
_entity_poly.entity_id
_entity_poly.type
_entity_poly.pdbx_seq_one_letter_code
_entity_poly.pdbx_strand_id
1 'polypeptide(L)'
;MNKLWADVAWDEYLAWQSEDKKTLIRINSLIKDIETNGLAVGIGKPEFLKYLKRWSRRIDEKNRLIYDIDENKNLWIISCKGHYED
;
A
#
# COMPACT_ATOMS: atom_id res chain seq x y z
N MET A 1 13.39 3.89 -7.88
CA MET A 1 12.28 2.91 -7.87
C MET A 1 11.05 3.53 -8.53
N ASN A 2 10.53 2.87 -9.54
CA ASN A 2 9.28 3.31 -10.17
C ASN A 2 8.08 2.76 -9.41
N LYS A 3 6.98 3.50 -9.44
CA LYS A 3 5.73 3.08 -8.82
C LYS A 3 4.75 2.68 -9.91
N LEU A 4 4.20 1.48 -9.79
CA LEU A 4 3.21 0.93 -10.71
C LEU A 4 1.92 0.68 -9.92
N TRP A 5 0.80 1.08 -10.50
CA TRP A 5 -0.50 0.96 -9.85
C TRP A 5 -1.37 -0.04 -10.59
N ALA A 6 -1.91 -1.01 -9.87
CA ALA A 6 -3.01 -1.79 -10.42
C ALA A 6 -4.20 -0.84 -10.62
N ASP A 7 -5.03 -1.08 -11.63
CA ASP A 7 -6.14 -0.19 -11.93
C ASP A 7 -7.06 0.05 -10.73
N VAL A 8 -7.36 -1.01 -9.99
CA VAL A 8 -8.21 -0.88 -8.80
C VAL A 8 -7.57 0.01 -7.74
N ALA A 9 -6.27 -0.10 -7.57
CA ALA A 9 -5.54 0.72 -6.60
C ALA A 9 -5.56 2.19 -7.00
N TRP A 10 -5.38 2.46 -8.28
CA TRP A 10 -5.42 3.83 -8.80
C TRP A 10 -6.80 4.45 -8.59
N ASP A 11 -7.87 3.71 -8.89
CA ASP A 11 -9.23 4.18 -8.68
C ASP A 11 -9.51 4.46 -7.20
N GLU A 12 -9.03 3.58 -6.32
CA GLU A 12 -9.16 3.77 -4.86
C GLU A 12 -8.40 5.03 -4.39
N TYR A 13 -7.20 5.21 -4.91
CA TYR A 13 -6.37 6.36 -4.58
C TYR A 13 -7.04 7.67 -5.01
N LEU A 14 -7.61 7.70 -6.21
CA LEU A 14 -8.35 8.86 -6.70
C LEU A 14 -9.58 9.13 -5.82
N ALA A 15 -10.29 8.09 -5.40
CA ALA A 15 -11.44 8.25 -4.51
C ALA A 15 -11.05 8.86 -3.16
N TRP A 16 -9.91 8.43 -2.57
CA TRP A 16 -9.44 9.00 -1.31
C TRP A 16 -9.17 10.51 -1.41
N GLN A 17 -8.76 11.00 -2.57
CA GLN A 17 -8.49 12.43 -2.77
C GLN A 17 -9.72 13.29 -2.54
N SER A 18 -10.91 12.78 -2.84
CA SER A 18 -12.16 13.52 -2.64
C SER A 18 -12.90 13.11 -1.36
N GLU A 19 -12.63 11.94 -0.82
CA GLU A 19 -13.35 11.42 0.35
C GLU A 19 -12.69 11.75 1.67
N ASP A 20 -11.35 11.61 1.77
CA ASP A 20 -10.65 11.73 3.05
C ASP A 20 -9.18 12.08 2.83
N LYS A 21 -8.85 13.34 3.02
CA LYS A 21 -7.47 13.82 2.84
C LYS A 21 -6.49 13.26 3.87
N LYS A 22 -6.95 12.95 5.07
CA LYS A 22 -6.08 12.35 6.09
C LYS A 22 -5.63 10.96 5.67
N THR A 23 -6.55 10.19 5.12
CA THR A 23 -6.25 8.86 4.59
C THR A 23 -5.29 8.96 3.42
N LEU A 24 -5.50 9.92 2.52
CA LEU A 24 -4.60 10.15 1.40
C LEU A 24 -3.18 10.45 1.87
N ILE A 25 -3.03 11.35 2.84
CA ILE A 25 -1.72 11.71 3.40
C ILE A 25 -1.05 10.49 4.02
N ARG A 26 -1.82 9.67 4.73
CA ARG A 26 -1.31 8.44 5.33
C ARG A 26 -0.79 7.47 4.27
N ILE A 27 -1.55 7.27 3.20
CA ILE A 27 -1.14 6.41 2.08
C ILE A 27 0.16 6.93 1.46
N ASN A 28 0.24 8.24 1.23
CA ASN A 28 1.45 8.85 0.67
C ASN A 28 2.66 8.61 1.58
N SER A 29 2.48 8.72 2.89
CA SER A 29 3.56 8.46 3.86
C SER A 29 4.00 7.01 3.84
N LEU A 30 3.06 6.08 3.73
CA LEU A 30 3.38 4.65 3.63
C LEU A 30 4.18 4.35 2.38
N ILE A 31 3.79 4.91 1.24
CA ILE A 31 4.49 4.70 -0.03
C ILE A 31 5.93 5.23 0.07
N LYS A 32 6.10 6.42 0.62
CA LYS A 32 7.44 7.00 0.83
C LYS A 32 8.28 6.12 1.75
N ASP A 33 7.69 5.59 2.79
CA ASP A 33 8.41 4.74 3.73
C ASP A 33 8.84 3.42 3.07
N ILE A 34 8.00 2.84 2.24
CA ILE A 34 8.36 1.63 1.47
C ILE A 34 9.54 1.92 0.54
N GLU A 35 9.53 3.06 -0.14
CA GLU A 35 10.62 3.45 -1.02
C GLU A 35 11.94 3.58 -0.27
N THR A 36 11.88 4.01 0.99
CA THR A 36 13.07 4.20 1.82
C THR A 36 13.53 2.91 2.49
N ASN A 37 12.61 2.15 3.05
CA ASN A 37 12.91 1.03 3.95
C ASN A 37 12.63 -0.36 3.36
N GLY A 38 11.96 -0.45 2.24
CA GLY A 38 11.66 -1.72 1.58
C GLY A 38 10.38 -2.38 2.07
N LEU A 39 10.27 -3.69 1.80
CA LEU A 39 9.04 -4.44 2.01
C LEU A 39 8.66 -4.62 3.48
N ALA A 40 9.65 -5.00 4.30
CA ALA A 40 9.37 -5.62 5.59
C ALA A 40 9.61 -4.71 6.80
N VAL A 41 10.12 -3.50 6.60
CA VAL A 41 10.53 -2.61 7.68
C VAL A 41 9.92 -1.24 7.49
N GLY A 42 9.45 -0.63 8.58
CA GLY A 42 8.95 0.73 8.57
C GLY A 42 7.59 0.88 9.22
N ILE A 43 6.94 2.01 8.93
CA ILE A 43 5.66 2.36 9.54
C ILE A 43 4.51 1.51 9.00
N GLY A 44 3.44 1.43 9.78
CA GLY A 44 2.22 0.74 9.34
C GLY A 44 2.25 -0.76 9.55
N LYS A 45 3.15 -1.28 10.35
CA LYS A 45 3.25 -2.72 10.69
C LYS A 45 3.30 -3.60 9.44
N PRO A 46 4.40 -3.54 8.68
CA PRO A 46 4.54 -4.38 7.49
C PRO A 46 4.34 -5.86 7.81
N GLU A 47 3.50 -6.52 7.03
CA GLU A 47 3.14 -7.92 7.23
C GLU A 47 3.03 -8.62 5.88
N PHE A 48 3.59 -9.83 5.80
CA PHE A 48 3.42 -10.66 4.61
C PHE A 48 2.12 -11.47 4.73
N LEU A 49 1.24 -11.32 3.75
CA LEU A 49 -0.04 -12.04 3.70
C LEU A 49 0.14 -13.34 2.92
N LYS A 50 0.08 -14.46 3.60
CA LYS A 50 0.43 -15.77 3.03
C LYS A 50 -0.45 -16.16 1.84
N TYR A 51 -1.75 -15.93 1.94
CA TYR A 51 -2.68 -16.33 0.87
C TYR A 51 -2.59 -15.43 -0.35
N LEU A 52 -2.47 -14.13 -0.14
CA LEU A 52 -2.30 -13.19 -1.24
C LEU A 52 -0.89 -13.22 -1.81
N LYS A 53 0.08 -13.65 -1.01
CA LYS A 53 1.52 -13.59 -1.35
C LYS A 53 1.95 -12.18 -1.70
N ARG A 54 1.48 -11.23 -0.91
CA ARG A 54 1.80 -9.80 -1.01
C ARG A 54 2.03 -9.23 0.37
N TRP A 55 2.61 -8.07 0.44
CA TRP A 55 2.83 -7.34 1.67
C TRP A 55 1.69 -6.38 1.94
N SER A 56 1.46 -6.09 3.23
CA SER A 56 0.47 -5.10 3.63
C SER A 56 1.04 -4.17 4.68
N ARG A 57 0.54 -2.95 4.69
CA ARG A 57 0.75 -1.99 5.78
C ARG A 57 -0.58 -1.38 6.16
N ARG A 58 -0.73 -1.05 7.43
CA ARG A 58 -1.97 -0.47 7.95
C ARG A 58 -2.08 0.99 7.55
N ILE A 59 -3.16 1.32 6.85
CA ILE A 59 -3.56 2.70 6.61
C ILE A 59 -4.30 3.20 7.85
N ASP A 60 -5.30 2.45 8.27
CA ASP A 60 -6.07 2.65 9.51
C ASP A 60 -6.62 1.30 9.98
N GLU A 61 -7.57 1.29 10.91
CA GLU A 61 -8.14 0.06 11.42
C GLU A 61 -8.89 -0.76 10.38
N LYS A 62 -9.43 -0.11 9.36
CA LYS A 62 -10.27 -0.75 8.34
C LYS A 62 -9.56 -0.97 7.01
N ASN A 63 -8.52 -0.21 6.74
CA ASN A 63 -7.91 -0.19 5.42
C ASN A 63 -6.44 -0.58 5.47
N ARG A 64 -6.02 -1.29 4.42
CA ARG A 64 -4.63 -1.73 4.25
C ARG A 64 -4.11 -1.27 2.89
N LEU A 65 -2.84 -0.96 2.85
CA LEU A 65 -2.09 -0.80 1.61
C LEU A 65 -1.49 -2.16 1.27
N ILE A 66 -1.88 -2.70 0.13
CA ILE A 66 -1.34 -3.96 -0.37
C ILE A 66 -0.33 -3.64 -1.46
N TYR A 67 0.88 -4.18 -1.34
CA TYR A 67 1.99 -3.80 -2.22
C TYR A 67 2.98 -4.94 -2.38
N ASP A 68 3.85 -4.79 -3.37
CA ASP A 68 4.97 -5.69 -3.58
C ASP A 68 6.07 -4.95 -4.33
N ILE A 69 7.26 -5.53 -4.36
CA ILE A 69 8.37 -5.02 -5.17
C ILE A 69 8.75 -6.16 -6.11
N ASP A 70 8.76 -5.89 -7.41
CA ASP A 70 9.07 -6.92 -8.40
C ASP A 70 10.59 -7.09 -8.60
N GLU A 71 10.97 -8.03 -9.45
CA GLU A 71 12.37 -8.34 -9.72
C GLU A 71 13.12 -7.18 -10.39
N ASN A 72 12.39 -6.26 -11.03
CA ASN A 72 12.96 -5.05 -11.64
C ASN A 72 12.99 -3.87 -10.68
N LYS A 73 12.68 -4.12 -9.41
CA LYS A 73 12.65 -3.11 -8.35
C LYS A 73 11.59 -2.03 -8.56
N ASN A 74 10.48 -2.40 -9.19
CA ASN A 74 9.31 -1.55 -9.26
C ASN A 74 8.41 -1.82 -8.06
N LEU A 75 7.94 -0.74 -7.44
CA LEU A 75 6.95 -0.84 -6.36
C LEU A 75 5.56 -0.93 -6.97
N TRP A 76 4.89 -2.03 -6.70
CA TRP A 76 3.51 -2.23 -7.12
C TRP A 76 2.57 -1.88 -6.00
N ILE A 77 1.61 -1.00 -6.28
CA ILE A 77 0.50 -0.71 -5.38
C ILE A 77 -0.69 -1.52 -5.90
N ILE A 78 -1.08 -2.52 -5.13
CA ILE A 78 -2.10 -3.50 -5.54
C ILE A 78 -3.50 -3.04 -5.13
N SER A 79 -3.62 -2.52 -3.91
CA SER A 79 -4.86 -1.89 -3.44
C SER A 79 -4.55 -0.98 -2.25
N CYS A 80 -5.43 -0.04 -1.98
CA CYS A 80 -5.29 0.87 -0.85
C CYS A 80 -6.63 1.14 -0.16
N LYS A 81 -7.54 0.19 -0.24
CA LYS A 81 -8.82 0.26 0.44
C LYS A 81 -9.27 -1.16 0.78
N GLY A 82 -9.87 -1.32 1.95
CA GLY A 82 -10.35 -2.62 2.40
C GLY A 82 -9.41 -3.30 3.37
N HIS A 83 -9.92 -4.36 3.97
CA HIS A 83 -9.24 -5.12 5.01
C HIS A 83 -9.00 -6.55 4.52
N TYR A 84 -7.74 -6.95 4.56
CA TYR A 84 -7.34 -8.30 4.15
C TYR A 84 -6.76 -9.02 5.35
N GLU A 85 -7.23 -10.25 5.58
CA GLU A 85 -6.72 -11.14 6.61
C GLU A 85 -6.22 -12.43 6.00
N ASP A 86 -5.21 -13.00 6.63
CA ASP A 86 -4.65 -14.29 6.24
C ASP A 86 -5.41 -15.44 6.88
#